data_7b739aa0bad1a8cb1124124bb02cae83
#
_entry.id   7b739aa0bad1a8cb1124124bb02cae83
#
_cell.length_a   1.000
_cell.length_b   1.000
_cell.length_c   1.000
_cell.angle_alpha   90.00
_cell.angle_beta   90.00
_cell.angle_gamma   90.00
#
_symmetry.space_group_name_H-M   'P 1'
#
loop_
_entity.id
_entity.type
_entity.pdbx_description
1 polymer ?
#
loop_
_entity_poly.entity_id
_entity_poly.type
_entity_poly.pdbx_seq_one_letter_code
_entity_poly.pdbx_strand_id
1 'polypeptide(L)'
;MISQLNDMLLSLQIDIGENVMKINKILFFSTLLGLTLTSCHGGAPEPEPEPQDDGTATVFVLSGQSNMEGSTTYVSDSGDQWLRNAFEKLNSEYDLNLDISLFEDENGNVNKNAPGVPEVLTSFFGFYPPSGPNGANASNKDDKRAGKFIPTNVAMGNQERFMGPEIGLSMVLREYATEDKPIYLIKCAFSGSGFTNRAPNWSHDNTFSGYNASNNLYETYFKPFVDNNLKIIEDEIGRTPVIKGFLWHQGESDSGSNTYAKNLGSLVERFRTDYEYYAPNQDGQNIPFIDAYIYDGPRSPYGADQDLTVNKQKDQLAQEKENNYVINTSYHHEDGQEKMKLNINPDSGDVEGGVDNYHYKTYDCVRLGMAYANMIIDKNILDL
;
A
#
# COMPACT_ATOMS: atom_id res chain seq x y z
N MET A 1 -34.52 26.48 -26.81
CA MET A 1 -33.09 26.30 -26.97
C MET A 1 -32.42 25.59 -25.78
N ILE A 2 -32.95 25.72 -24.58
CA ILE A 2 -32.44 24.99 -23.37
C ILE A 2 -32.96 23.53 -23.32
N SER A 3 -34.13 23.23 -23.88
CA SER A 3 -34.67 21.85 -23.90
C SER A 3 -33.95 20.93 -24.90
N GLN A 4 -33.36 21.47 -25.95
CA GLN A 4 -32.63 20.66 -26.94
C GLN A 4 -31.19 20.33 -26.51
N LEU A 5 -30.64 21.05 -25.55
CA LEU A 5 -29.34 20.70 -24.95
C LEU A 5 -29.43 19.53 -23.94
N ASN A 6 -30.56 19.41 -23.26
CA ASN A 6 -30.76 18.30 -22.31
C ASN A 6 -30.96 16.96 -23.04
N ASP A 7 -31.60 16.97 -24.21
CA ASP A 7 -31.82 15.75 -25.01
C ASP A 7 -30.54 15.28 -25.72
N MET A 8 -29.56 16.17 -25.93
CA MET A 8 -28.26 15.82 -26.52
C MET A 8 -27.28 15.28 -25.49
N LEU A 9 -27.45 15.59 -24.21
CA LEU A 9 -26.68 15.04 -23.11
C LEU A 9 -27.14 13.64 -22.65
N LEU A 10 -28.38 13.29 -22.95
CA LEU A 10 -28.96 11.96 -22.67
C LEU A 10 -28.69 10.92 -23.78
N SER A 11 -28.24 11.32 -24.96
CA SER A 11 -27.97 10.41 -26.08
C SER A 11 -26.48 10.02 -26.26
N LEU A 12 -25.59 10.43 -25.35
CA LEU A 12 -24.19 10.01 -25.28
C LEU A 12 -23.95 9.03 -24.12
N GLN A 13 -24.91 8.17 -23.82
CA GLN A 13 -24.66 6.90 -23.21
C GLN A 13 -24.12 5.94 -24.29
N ILE A 14 -22.87 6.10 -24.67
CA ILE A 14 -22.14 5.06 -25.37
C ILE A 14 -21.90 3.97 -24.32
N ASP A 15 -22.42 2.82 -24.66
CA ASP A 15 -22.20 1.53 -24.02
C ASP A 15 -20.69 1.22 -24.00
N ILE A 16 -19.97 1.74 -23.02
CA ILE A 16 -18.61 1.35 -22.67
C ILE A 16 -18.77 0.44 -21.48
N GLY A 17 -18.47 -0.83 -21.71
CA GLY A 17 -18.57 -1.89 -20.71
C GLY A 17 -18.04 -1.43 -19.36
N GLU A 18 -18.80 -1.73 -18.34
CA GLU A 18 -18.51 -1.44 -16.94
C GLU A 18 -17.26 -2.16 -16.50
N ASN A 19 -16.10 -1.49 -16.58
CA ASN A 19 -14.89 -2.00 -15.93
C ASN A 19 -13.74 -0.99 -15.97
N VAL A 20 -13.98 0.17 -15.36
CA VAL A 20 -12.93 1.14 -15.13
C VAL A 20 -12.79 1.33 -13.63
N MET A 21 -11.61 0.99 -13.12
CA MET A 21 -11.15 1.51 -11.84
C MET A 21 -11.45 3.02 -11.85
N LYS A 22 -12.43 3.46 -11.04
CA LYS A 22 -12.78 4.88 -10.97
C LYS A 22 -11.63 5.64 -10.36
N ILE A 23 -10.67 5.99 -11.18
CA ILE A 23 -9.83 7.14 -10.86
C ILE A 23 -10.75 8.34 -11.01
N ASN A 24 -11.16 8.90 -9.87
CA ASN A 24 -11.94 10.13 -9.90
C ASN A 24 -11.09 11.18 -10.60
N LYS A 25 -11.40 11.41 -11.89
CA LYS A 25 -10.88 12.59 -12.57
C LYS A 25 -11.42 13.78 -11.78
N ILE A 26 -10.60 14.43 -10.99
CA ILE A 26 -10.85 15.81 -10.59
C ILE A 26 -10.78 16.61 -11.90
N LEU A 27 -11.94 16.77 -12.52
CA LEU A 27 -12.09 17.68 -13.64
C LEU A 27 -11.81 19.08 -13.12
N PHE A 28 -10.67 19.63 -13.48
CA PHE A 28 -10.50 21.07 -13.51
C PHE A 28 -11.57 21.64 -14.46
N PHE A 29 -12.70 22.07 -13.92
CA PHE A 29 -13.64 22.90 -14.64
C PHE A 29 -13.00 24.29 -14.79
N SER A 30 -12.28 24.50 -15.88
CA SER A 30 -12.10 25.83 -16.42
C SER A 30 -13.44 26.29 -16.97
N THR A 31 -14.20 27.00 -16.16
CA THR A 31 -15.42 27.68 -16.57
C THR A 31 -15.06 28.79 -17.54
N LEU A 32 -15.21 28.48 -18.84
CA LEU A 32 -15.32 29.49 -19.87
C LEU A 32 -16.77 30.01 -19.83
N LEU A 33 -17.05 31.01 -19.02
CA LEU A 33 -18.34 31.70 -19.03
C LEU A 33 -18.15 33.04 -19.72
N GLY A 34 -18.95 33.19 -20.76
CA GLY A 34 -18.94 34.32 -21.68
C GLY A 34 -19.18 35.67 -21.04
N LEU A 35 -18.61 36.68 -21.70
CA LEU A 35 -18.76 38.10 -21.47
C LEU A 35 -20.23 38.52 -21.40
N THR A 36 -20.59 39.12 -20.27
CA THR A 36 -21.52 40.26 -20.25
C THR A 36 -20.84 41.43 -19.58
N LEU A 37 -20.57 42.46 -20.34
CA LEU A 37 -20.04 43.75 -19.88
C LEU A 37 -21.04 44.41 -18.94
N THR A 38 -20.77 44.38 -17.66
CA THR A 38 -21.26 45.40 -16.72
C THR A 38 -20.07 45.88 -15.91
N SER A 39 -19.70 47.12 -16.16
CA SER A 39 -18.69 47.87 -15.42
C SER A 39 -19.12 48.02 -13.96
N CYS A 40 -18.49 47.23 -13.06
CA CYS A 40 -18.42 47.53 -11.64
C CYS A 40 -16.98 47.25 -11.20
N HIS A 41 -16.37 48.21 -10.57
CA HIS A 41 -15.06 48.09 -9.89
C HIS A 41 -15.20 47.00 -8.80
N GLY A 42 -14.83 45.78 -9.14
CA GLY A 42 -14.61 44.72 -8.20
C GLY A 42 -13.15 44.29 -8.31
N GLY A 43 -12.38 44.37 -7.25
CA GLY A 43 -11.04 43.82 -7.17
C GLY A 43 -11.04 42.36 -7.58
N ALA A 44 -9.95 41.90 -8.19
CA ALA A 44 -9.74 40.49 -8.43
C ALA A 44 -9.97 39.71 -7.11
N PRO A 45 -10.61 38.53 -7.12
CA PRO A 45 -10.71 37.73 -5.91
C PRO A 45 -9.29 37.54 -5.36
N GLU A 46 -9.11 37.85 -4.08
CA GLU A 46 -7.85 37.51 -3.39
C GLU A 46 -7.59 36.01 -3.64
N PRO A 47 -6.34 35.63 -3.98
CA PRO A 47 -6.00 34.21 -4.05
C PRO A 47 -6.37 33.58 -2.71
N GLU A 48 -7.01 32.40 -2.76
CA GLU A 48 -7.26 31.63 -1.55
C GLU A 48 -5.92 31.47 -0.82
N PRO A 49 -5.89 31.71 0.51
CA PRO A 49 -4.66 31.56 1.27
C PRO A 49 -4.14 30.13 1.07
N GLU A 50 -2.86 30.01 0.75
CA GLU A 50 -2.22 28.69 0.68
C GLU A 50 -2.47 27.95 2.01
N PRO A 51 -2.73 26.62 1.99
CA PRO A 51 -2.93 25.86 3.19
C PRO A 51 -1.74 26.05 4.13
N GLN A 52 -2.00 26.60 5.28
CA GLN A 52 -0.94 26.85 6.27
C GLN A 52 -0.39 25.50 6.71
N ASP A 53 0.94 25.32 6.67
CA ASP A 53 1.60 24.11 7.20
C ASP A 53 1.26 23.96 8.69
N ASP A 54 0.56 22.89 9.04
CA ASP A 54 0.12 22.59 10.39
C ASP A 54 1.21 21.94 11.26
N GLY A 55 2.42 21.75 10.70
CA GLY A 55 3.55 21.13 11.37
C GLY A 55 3.39 19.62 11.55
N THR A 56 2.37 19.00 10.95
CA THR A 56 2.16 17.55 11.03
C THR A 56 2.87 16.79 9.91
N ALA A 57 3.11 15.49 10.12
CA ALA A 57 3.61 14.55 9.14
C ALA A 57 2.61 13.41 8.95
N THR A 58 2.12 13.23 7.73
CA THR A 58 1.26 12.09 7.39
C THR A 58 2.06 10.80 7.36
N VAL A 59 1.67 9.80 8.17
CA VAL A 59 2.37 8.52 8.31
C VAL A 59 1.42 7.37 7.98
N PHE A 60 1.88 6.42 7.18
CA PHE A 60 1.28 5.10 7.01
C PHE A 60 2.24 4.03 7.49
N VAL A 61 1.72 3.07 8.28
CA VAL A 61 2.50 1.91 8.73
C VAL A 61 2.10 0.70 7.89
N LEU A 62 3.08 0.06 7.25
CA LEU A 62 2.90 -1.10 6.37
C LEU A 62 3.48 -2.33 7.06
N SER A 63 2.67 -3.40 7.18
CA SER A 63 3.13 -4.62 7.82
C SER A 63 2.45 -5.89 7.28
N GLY A 64 2.95 -7.05 7.67
CA GLY A 64 2.46 -8.34 7.20
C GLY A 64 3.59 -9.33 6.94
N GLN A 65 3.48 -10.07 5.82
CA GLN A 65 4.51 -11.02 5.42
C GLN A 65 5.13 -10.71 4.05
N SER A 66 5.66 -11.70 3.34
CA SER A 66 6.52 -11.54 2.16
C SER A 66 5.96 -10.64 1.06
N ASN A 67 4.66 -10.70 0.77
CA ASN A 67 4.05 -9.85 -0.25
C ASN A 67 3.94 -8.38 0.18
N MET A 68 3.94 -8.09 1.48
CA MET A 68 4.09 -6.71 2.00
C MET A 68 5.56 -6.33 2.19
N GLU A 69 6.40 -7.24 2.70
CA GLU A 69 7.84 -7.01 2.85
C GLU A 69 8.48 -6.67 1.50
N GLY A 70 8.02 -7.35 0.45
CA GLY A 70 8.54 -7.23 -0.91
C GLY A 70 9.41 -8.42 -1.28
N SER A 71 8.82 -9.34 -2.02
CA SER A 71 9.46 -10.52 -2.59
C SER A 71 9.26 -10.59 -4.11
N THR A 72 8.94 -9.46 -4.71
CA THR A 72 8.69 -9.32 -6.14
C THR A 72 9.90 -8.69 -6.81
N THR A 73 10.43 -9.34 -7.83
CA THR A 73 11.58 -8.81 -8.58
C THR A 73 11.15 -7.65 -9.51
N TYR A 74 11.98 -6.64 -9.63
CA TYR A 74 11.76 -5.52 -10.54
C TYR A 74 12.60 -5.58 -11.83
N VAL A 75 13.65 -6.42 -11.81
CA VAL A 75 14.54 -6.72 -12.94
C VAL A 75 14.86 -8.21 -12.92
N SER A 76 14.89 -8.87 -14.08
CA SER A 76 15.30 -10.28 -14.19
C SER A 76 16.81 -10.46 -14.05
N ASP A 77 17.24 -11.69 -13.80
CA ASP A 77 18.67 -12.07 -13.81
C ASP A 77 19.29 -11.90 -15.22
N SER A 78 18.46 -11.91 -16.29
CA SER A 78 18.84 -11.63 -17.69
C SER A 78 18.83 -10.14 -18.06
N GLY A 79 18.38 -9.27 -17.14
CA GLY A 79 18.33 -7.82 -17.33
C GLY A 79 17.00 -7.29 -17.88
N ASP A 80 15.95 -8.12 -17.96
CA ASP A 80 14.63 -7.66 -18.39
C ASP A 80 14.06 -6.67 -17.35
N GLN A 81 13.58 -5.54 -17.82
CA GLN A 81 13.11 -4.42 -17.00
C GLN A 81 11.62 -4.60 -16.63
N TRP A 82 11.33 -5.52 -15.74
CA TRP A 82 9.94 -5.91 -15.43
C TRP A 82 9.09 -4.78 -14.85
N LEU A 83 9.68 -3.88 -14.04
CA LEU A 83 8.93 -2.73 -13.53
C LEU A 83 8.55 -1.77 -14.67
N ARG A 84 9.45 -1.53 -15.63
CA ARG A 84 9.13 -0.73 -16.81
C ARG A 84 7.97 -1.32 -17.59
N ASN A 85 8.05 -2.62 -17.89
CA ASN A 85 6.99 -3.33 -18.61
C ASN A 85 5.65 -3.28 -17.88
N ALA A 86 5.69 -3.39 -16.55
CA ALA A 86 4.49 -3.26 -15.71
C ALA A 86 3.88 -1.85 -15.82
N PHE A 87 4.71 -0.80 -15.77
CA PHE A 87 4.24 0.59 -15.91
C PHE A 87 3.68 0.87 -17.29
N GLU A 88 4.38 0.45 -18.35
CA GLU A 88 3.91 0.58 -19.74
C GLU A 88 2.54 -0.09 -19.94
N LYS A 89 2.39 -1.30 -19.40
CA LYS A 89 1.12 -2.04 -19.45
C LYS A 89 0.01 -1.32 -18.67
N LEU A 90 0.28 -0.89 -17.44
CA LEU A 90 -0.69 -0.15 -16.61
C LEU A 90 -1.10 1.18 -17.26
N ASN A 91 -0.14 1.92 -17.80
CA ASN A 91 -0.42 3.16 -18.52
C ASN A 91 -1.32 2.92 -19.72
N SER A 92 -1.08 1.83 -20.48
CA SER A 92 -1.87 1.47 -21.65
C SER A 92 -3.27 0.96 -21.31
N GLU A 93 -3.41 0.15 -20.25
CA GLU A 93 -4.69 -0.48 -19.91
C GLU A 93 -5.64 0.45 -19.15
N TYR A 94 -5.10 1.39 -18.37
CA TYR A 94 -5.90 2.22 -17.46
C TYR A 94 -5.77 3.73 -17.73
N ASP A 95 -5.15 4.14 -18.82
CA ASP A 95 -4.94 5.56 -19.18
C ASP A 95 -4.25 6.33 -18.03
N LEU A 96 -3.21 5.69 -17.44
CA LEU A 96 -2.42 6.25 -16.36
C LEU A 96 -1.20 6.99 -16.91
N ASN A 97 -0.51 7.72 -16.05
CA ASN A 97 0.76 8.38 -16.35
C ASN A 97 1.81 8.03 -15.29
N LEU A 98 2.06 6.72 -15.11
CA LEU A 98 3.11 6.25 -14.21
C LEU A 98 4.47 6.54 -14.85
N ASP A 99 5.30 7.31 -14.15
CA ASP A 99 6.61 7.75 -14.63
C ASP A 99 7.70 6.79 -14.19
N ILE A 100 8.17 5.95 -15.10
CA ILE A 100 9.23 4.98 -14.83
C ILE A 100 10.59 5.64 -14.61
N SER A 101 10.83 6.86 -15.10
CA SER A 101 12.11 7.55 -14.97
C SER A 101 12.52 7.79 -13.51
N LEU A 102 11.57 7.82 -12.58
CA LEU A 102 11.81 7.90 -11.14
C LEU A 102 12.59 6.69 -10.60
N PHE A 103 12.51 5.56 -11.27
CA PHE A 103 13.13 4.29 -10.87
C PHE A 103 14.32 3.91 -11.76
N GLU A 104 14.72 4.79 -12.66
CA GLU A 104 15.81 4.59 -13.63
C GLU A 104 17.03 5.44 -13.29
N ASP A 105 18.21 4.84 -13.49
CA ASP A 105 19.47 5.57 -13.43
C ASP A 105 19.71 6.38 -14.73
N GLU A 106 20.81 7.09 -14.78
CA GLU A 106 21.24 7.90 -15.94
C GLU A 106 21.38 7.11 -17.26
N ASN A 107 21.49 5.78 -17.18
CA ASN A 107 21.57 4.87 -18.33
C ASN A 107 20.20 4.28 -18.71
N GLY A 108 19.14 4.64 -18.01
CA GLY A 108 17.81 4.13 -18.20
C GLY A 108 17.60 2.71 -17.66
N ASN A 109 18.37 2.27 -16.68
CA ASN A 109 18.17 0.98 -16.01
C ASN A 109 17.43 1.15 -14.70
N VAL A 110 16.38 0.36 -14.48
CA VAL A 110 15.68 0.32 -13.21
C VAL A 110 16.60 -0.24 -12.13
N ASN A 111 16.92 0.58 -11.13
CA ASN A 111 17.76 0.16 -10.00
C ASN A 111 17.64 1.07 -8.78
N LYS A 112 18.21 0.61 -7.65
CA LYS A 112 18.17 1.27 -6.35
C LYS A 112 18.84 2.64 -6.25
N ASN A 113 19.65 3.03 -7.24
CA ASN A 113 20.35 4.31 -7.26
C ASN A 113 19.55 5.39 -8.02
N ALA A 114 18.39 5.02 -8.55
CA ALA A 114 17.46 5.94 -9.17
C ALA A 114 16.94 6.99 -8.16
N PRO A 115 16.37 8.12 -8.61
CA PRO A 115 15.85 9.16 -7.72
C PRO A 115 14.82 8.66 -6.71
N GLY A 116 13.93 7.74 -7.12
CA GLY A 116 12.75 7.34 -6.35
C GLY A 116 11.64 8.40 -6.38
N VAL A 117 10.66 8.25 -5.51
CA VAL A 117 9.50 9.15 -5.37
C VAL A 117 9.74 10.09 -4.21
N PRO A 118 10.18 11.34 -4.45
CA PRO A 118 10.62 12.24 -3.38
C PRO A 118 9.46 12.75 -2.51
N GLU A 119 8.23 12.76 -3.03
CA GLU A 119 7.03 13.16 -2.30
C GLU A 119 6.54 12.07 -1.31
N VAL A 120 7.08 10.84 -1.42
CA VAL A 120 6.74 9.73 -0.52
C VAL A 120 8.02 9.06 -0.03
N LEU A 121 8.28 9.19 1.25
CA LEU A 121 9.52 8.72 1.87
C LEU A 121 9.29 7.41 2.62
N THR A 122 10.10 6.40 2.38
CA THR A 122 9.98 5.09 3.02
C THR A 122 11.17 4.78 3.91
N SER A 123 10.89 4.38 5.14
CA SER A 123 11.82 3.64 6.00
C SER A 123 11.35 2.20 6.11
N PHE A 124 12.23 1.21 5.91
CA PHE A 124 11.81 -0.18 5.91
C PHE A 124 12.75 -1.13 6.65
N PHE A 125 12.15 -2.18 7.20
CA PHE A 125 12.82 -3.28 7.86
C PHE A 125 12.04 -4.57 7.66
N GLY A 126 12.74 -5.68 7.44
CA GLY A 126 12.11 -6.99 7.31
C GLY A 126 13.13 -8.12 7.31
N PHE A 127 12.67 -9.36 7.56
CA PHE A 127 13.47 -10.57 7.45
C PHE A 127 12.56 -11.82 7.40
N TYR A 128 13.16 -12.94 7.04
CA TYR A 128 12.48 -14.23 7.07
C TYR A 128 12.60 -14.89 8.45
N PRO A 129 11.53 -15.00 9.26
CA PRO A 129 11.57 -15.42 10.65
C PRO A 129 12.31 -16.74 10.93
N PRO A 130 12.16 -17.82 10.13
CA PRO A 130 12.91 -19.06 10.38
C PRO A 130 14.43 -18.91 10.35
N SER A 131 14.93 -17.93 9.59
CA SER A 131 16.37 -17.63 9.54
C SER A 131 16.77 -16.63 10.64
N GLY A 132 15.78 -15.95 11.23
CA GLY A 132 16.00 -14.90 12.22
C GLY A 132 16.78 -13.71 11.67
N PRO A 133 17.02 -12.70 12.50
CA PRO A 133 17.79 -11.51 12.10
C PRO A 133 19.28 -11.81 11.82
N ASN A 134 19.76 -13.00 12.17
CA ASN A 134 21.12 -13.47 11.90
C ASN A 134 21.19 -14.44 10.71
N GLY A 135 20.08 -14.69 10.01
CA GLY A 135 20.01 -15.55 8.84
C GLY A 135 20.35 -14.84 7.54
N ALA A 136 19.89 -15.40 6.42
CA ALA A 136 20.16 -14.90 5.06
C ALA A 136 19.80 -13.42 4.84
N ASN A 137 18.91 -12.86 5.67
CA ASN A 137 18.46 -11.47 5.62
C ASN A 137 19.18 -10.57 6.64
N ALA A 138 20.33 -10.98 7.16
CA ALA A 138 21.16 -10.14 8.02
C ALA A 138 21.56 -8.81 7.34
N SER A 139 21.59 -8.79 6.01
CA SER A 139 21.79 -7.57 5.23
C SER A 139 20.69 -6.51 5.50
N ASN A 140 19.47 -6.92 5.77
CA ASN A 140 18.38 -5.98 6.07
C ASN A 140 18.48 -5.43 7.50
N LYS A 141 19.06 -6.18 8.44
CA LYS A 141 19.31 -5.74 9.81
C LYS A 141 20.32 -4.60 9.88
N ASP A 142 21.31 -4.66 9.02
CA ASP A 142 22.37 -3.66 8.92
C ASP A 142 22.14 -2.70 7.73
N ASP A 143 20.96 -2.79 7.08
CA ASP A 143 20.62 -1.91 5.97
C ASP A 143 20.54 -0.47 6.46
N LYS A 144 21.32 0.40 5.80
CA LYS A 144 21.35 1.83 6.10
C LYS A 144 19.99 2.53 5.95
N ARG A 145 19.01 1.86 5.31
CA ARG A 145 17.64 2.33 5.12
C ARG A 145 16.73 1.99 6.31
N ALA A 146 17.09 1.01 7.15
CA ALA A 146 16.35 0.70 8.37
C ALA A 146 16.47 1.88 9.35
N GLY A 147 15.32 2.49 9.70
CA GLY A 147 15.26 3.69 10.52
C GLY A 147 15.77 4.96 9.81
N LYS A 148 15.71 5.01 8.48
CA LYS A 148 16.04 6.18 7.68
C LYS A 148 15.03 6.35 6.56
N PHE A 149 14.39 7.50 6.52
CA PHE A 149 13.50 7.86 5.42
C PHE A 149 14.29 8.28 4.18
N ILE A 150 13.99 7.61 3.08
CA ILE A 150 14.53 7.93 1.75
C ILE A 150 13.38 7.94 0.73
N PRO A 151 13.52 8.60 -0.43
CA PRO A 151 12.53 8.52 -1.50
C PRO A 151 12.16 7.07 -1.80
N THR A 152 10.85 6.78 -1.88
CA THR A 152 10.39 5.41 -2.16
C THR A 152 10.95 4.94 -3.47
N ASN A 153 11.64 3.79 -3.46
CA ASN A 153 12.34 3.26 -4.60
C ASN A 153 12.26 1.72 -4.63
N VAL A 154 12.74 1.12 -5.71
CA VAL A 154 12.98 -0.32 -5.77
C VAL A 154 14.04 -0.74 -4.74
N ALA A 155 14.23 -2.04 -4.58
CA ALA A 155 15.17 -2.62 -3.60
C ALA A 155 14.81 -2.35 -2.12
N MET A 156 13.54 -2.10 -1.83
CA MET A 156 12.98 -2.00 -0.48
C MET A 156 12.30 -3.29 -0.01
N GLY A 157 12.55 -4.40 -0.69
CA GLY A 157 12.09 -5.73 -0.33
C GLY A 157 13.06 -6.51 0.56
N ASN A 158 12.83 -7.82 0.72
CA ASN A 158 13.65 -8.69 1.56
C ASN A 158 15.07 -8.92 1.03
N GLN A 159 15.34 -8.53 -0.21
CA GLN A 159 16.66 -8.46 -0.86
C GLN A 159 16.70 -7.25 -1.80
N GLU A 160 17.91 -6.80 -2.14
CA GLU A 160 18.11 -5.63 -3.03
C GLU A 160 17.48 -5.77 -4.43
N ARG A 161 17.18 -6.99 -4.89
CA ARG A 161 16.50 -7.25 -6.16
C ARG A 161 14.98 -7.27 -6.07
N PHE A 162 14.43 -7.03 -4.88
CA PHE A 162 12.99 -7.13 -4.63
C PHE A 162 12.38 -5.78 -4.24
N MET A 163 11.10 -5.66 -4.55
CA MET A 163 10.24 -4.56 -4.18
C MET A 163 8.92 -5.12 -3.63
N GLY A 164 8.15 -4.29 -2.97
CA GLY A 164 6.80 -4.58 -2.49
C GLY A 164 5.76 -3.59 -3.04
N PRO A 165 4.55 -3.59 -2.47
CA PRO A 165 3.45 -2.73 -2.91
C PRO A 165 3.71 -1.23 -2.67
N GLU A 166 4.74 -0.84 -1.91
CA GLU A 166 5.11 0.57 -1.72
C GLU A 166 5.32 1.32 -3.03
N ILE A 167 5.73 0.65 -4.10
CA ILE A 167 5.93 1.27 -5.41
C ILE A 167 4.59 1.80 -5.96
N GLY A 168 3.59 0.94 -6.08
CA GLY A 168 2.27 1.35 -6.55
C GLY A 168 1.57 2.33 -5.61
N LEU A 169 1.74 2.13 -4.31
CA LEU A 169 1.21 3.02 -3.26
C LEU A 169 1.79 4.43 -3.43
N SER A 170 3.10 4.57 -3.54
CA SER A 170 3.77 5.86 -3.66
C SER A 170 3.44 6.58 -4.97
N MET A 171 3.31 5.84 -6.08
CA MET A 171 2.97 6.44 -7.37
C MET A 171 1.59 7.10 -7.40
N VAL A 172 0.66 6.66 -6.56
CA VAL A 172 -0.66 7.29 -6.43
C VAL A 172 -0.65 8.37 -5.35
N LEU A 173 -0.04 8.10 -4.18
CA LEU A 173 -0.06 9.03 -3.05
C LEU A 173 0.79 10.30 -3.29
N ARG A 174 1.76 10.28 -4.20
CA ARG A 174 2.56 11.45 -4.54
C ARG A 174 1.73 12.65 -5.04
N GLU A 175 0.56 12.39 -5.63
CA GLU A 175 -0.35 13.43 -6.10
C GLU A 175 -1.01 14.23 -4.94
N TYR A 176 -0.87 13.73 -3.70
CA TYR A 176 -1.40 14.31 -2.46
C TYR A 176 -0.30 14.82 -1.52
N ALA A 177 0.92 14.90 -2.01
CA ALA A 177 2.10 15.26 -1.23
C ALA A 177 3.00 16.20 -2.04
N THR A 178 3.97 16.81 -1.38
CA THR A 178 5.05 17.57 -2.00
C THR A 178 6.38 17.18 -1.37
N GLU A 179 7.51 17.54 -1.97
CA GLU A 179 8.82 17.29 -1.38
C GLU A 179 8.99 18.00 -0.03
N ASP A 180 8.38 19.17 0.15
CA ASP A 180 8.42 19.94 1.42
C ASP A 180 7.46 19.36 2.49
N LYS A 181 6.39 18.70 2.08
CA LYS A 181 5.43 18.01 2.95
C LYS A 181 5.19 16.58 2.44
N PRO A 182 6.19 15.68 2.55
CA PRO A 182 6.07 14.32 2.06
C PRO A 182 5.16 13.45 2.93
N ILE A 183 4.66 12.38 2.33
CA ILE A 183 4.03 11.27 3.06
C ILE A 183 5.12 10.30 3.51
N TYR A 184 5.03 9.82 4.74
CA TYR A 184 5.99 8.88 5.33
C TYR A 184 5.41 7.47 5.39
N LEU A 185 6.15 6.51 4.86
CA LEU A 185 5.83 5.08 4.94
C LEU A 185 6.81 4.40 5.91
N ILE A 186 6.29 3.81 6.98
CA ILE A 186 7.06 2.97 7.91
C ILE A 186 6.72 1.53 7.57
N LYS A 187 7.59 0.84 6.84
CA LYS A 187 7.38 -0.53 6.37
C LYS A 187 8.16 -1.53 7.20
N CYS A 188 7.45 -2.38 7.95
CA CYS A 188 8.02 -3.41 8.81
C CYS A 188 7.26 -4.72 8.66
N ALA A 189 7.74 -5.63 7.81
CA ALA A 189 7.07 -6.87 7.48
C ALA A 189 8.06 -8.05 7.45
N PHE A 190 7.56 -9.28 7.63
CA PHE A 190 8.41 -10.44 7.86
C PHE A 190 7.96 -11.65 7.04
N SER A 191 8.76 -12.07 6.08
CA SER A 191 8.48 -13.19 5.18
C SER A 191 8.17 -14.49 5.92
N GLY A 192 7.12 -15.19 5.48
CA GLY A 192 6.71 -16.49 6.04
C GLY A 192 6.17 -16.42 7.46
N SER A 193 5.85 -15.23 7.98
CA SER A 193 5.31 -15.05 9.32
C SER A 193 3.82 -15.39 9.39
N GLY A 194 3.37 -15.83 10.57
CA GLY A 194 1.99 -16.09 10.90
C GLY A 194 1.69 -15.82 12.36
N PHE A 195 0.49 -16.11 12.85
CA PHE A 195 0.13 -15.90 14.24
C PHE A 195 0.57 -17.04 15.16
N THR A 196 0.53 -18.27 14.69
CA THR A 196 0.79 -19.46 15.54
C THR A 196 1.87 -20.37 15.01
N ASN A 197 2.21 -20.23 13.74
CA ASN A 197 3.18 -21.08 13.05
C ASN A 197 4.52 -20.37 13.03
N ARG A 198 5.60 -21.06 13.39
CA ARG A 198 6.98 -20.55 13.33
C ARG A 198 7.22 -19.38 14.30
N ALA A 199 8.18 -19.51 15.15
CA ALA A 199 8.68 -18.41 15.98
C ALA A 199 9.91 -17.76 15.32
N PRO A 200 10.03 -16.44 15.31
CA PRO A 200 9.08 -15.47 15.85
C PRO A 200 7.81 -15.35 15.01
N ASN A 201 6.69 -15.01 15.65
CA ASN A 201 5.38 -14.86 15.01
C ASN A 201 4.64 -13.61 15.52
N TRP A 202 3.45 -13.32 14.98
CA TRP A 202 2.66 -12.14 15.31
C TRP A 202 1.85 -12.25 16.61
N SER A 203 1.98 -13.37 17.36
CA SER A 203 1.36 -13.47 18.68
C SER A 203 1.98 -12.45 19.63
N HIS A 204 1.21 -11.47 20.10
CA HIS A 204 1.71 -10.33 20.87
C HIS A 204 1.41 -10.44 22.37
N ASP A 205 0.65 -11.43 22.80
CA ASP A 205 0.36 -11.71 24.21
C ASP A 205 0.19 -13.21 24.50
N ASN A 206 0.07 -13.56 25.78
CA ASN A 206 -0.02 -14.94 26.23
C ASN A 206 -1.35 -15.64 25.97
N THR A 207 -2.31 -14.99 25.35
CA THR A 207 -3.57 -15.62 24.93
C THR A 207 -3.43 -16.39 23.62
N PHE A 208 -2.32 -16.15 22.89
CA PHE A 208 -2.03 -16.83 21.63
C PHE A 208 -1.30 -18.14 21.86
N SER A 209 -1.72 -19.20 21.14
CA SER A 209 -0.96 -20.44 21.06
C SER A 209 0.39 -20.17 20.38
N GLY A 210 1.47 -20.55 21.04
CA GLY A 210 2.83 -20.31 20.50
C GLY A 210 3.44 -18.96 20.84
N TYR A 211 2.78 -18.17 21.68
CA TYR A 211 3.38 -16.92 22.20
C TYR A 211 4.69 -17.18 22.92
N ASN A 212 5.68 -16.35 22.60
CA ASN A 212 6.96 -16.32 23.27
C ASN A 212 7.38 -14.87 23.52
N ALA A 213 7.34 -14.44 24.76
CA ALA A 213 7.63 -13.06 25.18
C ALA A 213 9.01 -12.56 24.72
N SER A 214 9.98 -13.46 24.55
CA SER A 214 11.34 -13.10 24.16
C SER A 214 11.58 -13.18 22.63
N ASN A 215 10.61 -13.65 21.88
CA ASN A 215 10.80 -13.92 20.44
C ASN A 215 9.45 -13.85 19.68
N ASN A 216 8.79 -12.69 19.74
CA ASN A 216 7.63 -12.40 18.90
C ASN A 216 7.92 -11.20 18.00
N LEU A 217 7.21 -11.11 16.88
CA LEU A 217 7.47 -10.09 15.87
C LEU A 217 7.06 -8.69 16.34
N TYR A 218 5.91 -8.60 17.01
CA TYR A 218 5.36 -7.32 17.43
C TYR A 218 6.27 -6.61 18.44
N GLU A 219 6.53 -7.22 19.58
CA GLU A 219 7.28 -6.59 20.68
C GLU A 219 8.79 -6.52 20.42
N THR A 220 9.33 -7.52 19.69
CA THR A 220 10.78 -7.62 19.52
C THR A 220 11.31 -6.79 18.34
N TYR A 221 10.51 -6.63 17.30
CA TYR A 221 10.98 -6.02 16.04
C TYR A 221 10.09 -4.91 15.53
N PHE A 222 8.77 -5.16 15.39
CA PHE A 222 7.84 -4.23 14.78
C PHE A 222 7.69 -2.94 15.60
N LYS A 223 7.28 -3.08 16.87
CA LYS A 223 7.07 -1.91 17.73
C LYS A 223 8.33 -1.07 17.92
N PRO A 224 9.51 -1.62 18.25
CA PRO A 224 10.73 -0.83 18.36
C PRO A 224 11.13 -0.11 17.07
N PHE A 225 10.86 -0.71 15.90
CA PHE A 225 11.13 -0.08 14.63
C PHE A 225 10.17 1.08 14.34
N VAL A 226 8.87 0.89 14.57
CA VAL A 226 7.87 1.95 14.40
C VAL A 226 8.14 3.11 15.36
N ASP A 227 8.36 2.82 16.65
CA ASP A 227 8.68 3.83 17.67
C ASP A 227 9.91 4.67 17.28
N ASN A 228 10.98 4.03 16.80
CA ASN A 228 12.17 4.72 16.35
C ASN A 228 11.92 5.64 15.16
N ASN A 229 11.11 5.22 14.20
CA ASN A 229 10.80 6.03 13.02
C ASN A 229 9.89 7.22 13.35
N LEU A 230 8.90 7.04 14.23
CA LEU A 230 8.07 8.14 14.73
C LEU A 230 8.93 9.18 15.45
N LYS A 231 9.88 8.71 16.27
CA LYS A 231 10.83 9.59 16.95
C LYS A 231 11.77 10.32 15.97
N ILE A 232 12.20 9.71 14.89
CA ILE A 232 12.98 10.40 13.83
C ILE A 232 12.15 11.53 13.22
N ILE A 233 10.86 11.32 12.98
CA ILE A 233 9.97 12.38 12.47
C ILE A 233 9.86 13.53 13.46
N GLU A 234 9.71 13.23 14.76
CA GLU A 234 9.62 14.26 15.80
C GLU A 234 10.94 15.01 16.02
N ASP A 235 12.02 14.27 16.26
CA ASP A 235 13.28 14.84 16.77
C ASP A 235 14.20 15.38 15.66
N GLU A 236 14.24 14.71 14.49
CA GLU A 236 15.18 15.03 13.41
C GLU A 236 14.50 15.82 12.27
N ILE A 237 13.25 15.50 11.93
CA ILE A 237 12.48 16.19 10.88
C ILE A 237 11.74 17.39 11.49
N GLY A 238 11.40 17.34 12.78
CA GLY A 238 10.76 18.44 13.50
C GLY A 238 9.27 18.59 13.19
N ARG A 239 8.58 17.48 12.84
CA ARG A 239 7.15 17.46 12.58
C ARG A 239 6.45 16.52 13.56
N THR A 240 5.19 16.78 13.86
CA THR A 240 4.35 15.87 14.66
C THR A 240 3.81 14.75 13.76
N PRO A 241 4.22 13.47 13.95
CA PRO A 241 3.69 12.38 13.14
C PRO A 241 2.22 12.11 13.49
N VAL A 242 1.40 11.91 12.44
CA VAL A 242 0.02 11.46 12.54
C VAL A 242 -0.14 10.19 11.73
N ILE A 243 -0.43 9.06 12.41
CA ILE A 243 -0.64 7.78 11.74
C ILE A 243 -2.03 7.76 11.11
N LYS A 244 -2.08 7.94 9.80
CA LYS A 244 -3.31 7.95 9.00
C LYS A 244 -3.77 6.56 8.57
N GLY A 245 -2.98 5.50 8.79
CA GLY A 245 -3.40 4.14 8.47
C GLY A 245 -2.40 3.07 8.81
N PHE A 246 -2.94 1.88 9.14
CA PHE A 246 -2.21 0.64 9.30
C PHE A 246 -2.58 -0.31 8.15
N LEU A 247 -1.65 -0.51 7.20
CA LEU A 247 -1.80 -1.31 6.01
C LEU A 247 -1.22 -2.69 6.25
N TRP A 248 -2.00 -3.72 5.96
CA TRP A 248 -1.65 -5.10 6.27
C TRP A 248 -1.78 -6.02 5.07
N HIS A 249 -0.78 -6.88 4.83
CA HIS A 249 -0.90 -7.98 3.88
C HIS A 249 -0.22 -9.25 4.42
N GLN A 250 -1.03 -10.17 4.90
CA GLN A 250 -0.61 -11.45 5.46
C GLN A 250 -1.81 -12.40 5.44
N GLY A 251 -1.58 -13.67 5.64
CA GLY A 251 -2.60 -14.71 5.72
C GLY A 251 -2.18 -16.00 5.05
N GLU A 252 -1.15 -15.96 4.22
CA GLU A 252 -0.65 -17.11 3.50
C GLU A 252 -0.15 -18.20 4.46
N SER A 253 0.53 -17.80 5.54
CA SER A 253 0.98 -18.73 6.60
C SER A 253 -0.15 -19.21 7.50
N ASP A 254 -1.31 -18.56 7.45
CA ASP A 254 -2.51 -18.85 8.24
C ASP A 254 -3.73 -19.20 7.38
N SER A 255 -3.55 -19.58 6.11
CA SER A 255 -4.60 -19.70 5.08
C SER A 255 -5.80 -20.56 5.47
N GLY A 256 -5.57 -21.60 6.30
CA GLY A 256 -6.60 -22.48 6.83
C GLY A 256 -7.09 -22.15 8.25
N SER A 257 -6.66 -21.01 8.83
CA SER A 257 -6.98 -20.66 10.21
C SER A 257 -8.41 -20.15 10.39
N ASN A 258 -9.17 -20.80 11.28
CA ASN A 258 -10.50 -20.33 11.68
C ASN A 258 -10.48 -19.27 12.80
N THR A 259 -9.30 -18.90 13.29
CA THR A 259 -9.11 -17.92 14.35
C THR A 259 -8.38 -16.66 13.85
N TYR A 260 -8.22 -16.54 12.55
CA TYR A 260 -7.44 -15.46 11.94
C TYR A 260 -8.03 -14.08 12.27
N ALA A 261 -9.34 -13.87 12.08
CA ALA A 261 -10.01 -12.61 12.41
C ALA A 261 -9.81 -12.20 13.86
N LYS A 262 -9.96 -13.17 14.80
CA LYS A 262 -9.72 -12.91 16.22
C LYS A 262 -8.28 -12.49 16.49
N ASN A 263 -7.33 -13.21 15.93
CA ASN A 263 -5.90 -12.97 16.15
C ASN A 263 -5.47 -11.63 15.56
N LEU A 264 -5.83 -11.37 14.30
CA LEU A 264 -5.53 -10.12 13.63
C LEU A 264 -6.26 -8.93 14.28
N GLY A 265 -7.54 -9.09 14.65
CA GLY A 265 -8.30 -8.07 15.35
C GLY A 265 -7.64 -7.67 16.68
N SER A 266 -7.15 -8.65 17.46
CA SER A 266 -6.40 -8.38 18.68
C SER A 266 -5.09 -7.62 18.41
N LEU A 267 -4.37 -7.93 17.33
CA LEU A 267 -3.17 -7.20 16.92
C LEU A 267 -3.48 -5.75 16.53
N VAL A 268 -4.55 -5.54 15.78
CA VAL A 268 -5.01 -4.20 15.36
C VAL A 268 -5.38 -3.35 16.58
N GLU A 269 -6.11 -3.91 17.54
CA GLU A 269 -6.44 -3.21 18.78
C GLU A 269 -5.20 -2.89 19.62
N ARG A 270 -4.24 -3.80 19.66
CA ARG A 270 -2.95 -3.54 20.31
C ARG A 270 -2.21 -2.39 19.63
N PHE A 271 -2.16 -2.37 18.31
CA PHE A 271 -1.57 -1.28 17.53
C PHE A 271 -2.27 0.05 17.83
N ARG A 272 -3.59 0.09 17.78
CA ARG A 272 -4.39 1.29 18.07
C ARG A 272 -4.14 1.82 19.48
N THR A 273 -4.00 0.93 20.46
CA THR A 273 -3.69 1.30 21.85
C THR A 273 -2.27 1.84 21.99
N ASP A 274 -1.29 1.17 21.41
CA ASP A 274 0.12 1.57 21.53
C ASP A 274 0.42 2.91 20.84
N TYR A 275 -0.36 3.25 19.80
CA TYR A 275 -0.16 4.45 18.97
C TYR A 275 -1.29 5.48 19.07
N GLU A 276 -2.11 5.41 20.13
CA GLU A 276 -3.20 6.36 20.36
C GLU A 276 -2.75 7.83 20.32
N TYR A 277 -1.58 8.13 20.88
CA TYR A 277 -1.00 9.47 20.90
C TYR A 277 -0.74 10.02 19.48
N TYR A 278 -0.39 9.16 18.54
CA TYR A 278 -0.11 9.51 17.14
C TYR A 278 -1.33 9.35 16.22
N ALA A 279 -2.47 9.00 16.76
CA ALA A 279 -3.70 8.82 15.99
C ALA A 279 -4.35 10.18 15.64
N PRO A 280 -5.16 10.27 14.59
CA PRO A 280 -6.02 11.42 14.34
C PRO A 280 -6.85 11.75 15.60
N ASN A 281 -6.81 13.02 16.01
CA ASN A 281 -7.45 13.50 17.23
C ASN A 281 -7.01 12.77 18.53
N GLN A 282 -5.86 12.12 18.53
CA GLN A 282 -5.33 11.34 19.65
C GLN A 282 -6.32 10.25 20.15
N ASP A 283 -7.03 9.63 19.24
CA ASP A 283 -7.89 8.47 19.50
C ASP A 283 -7.45 7.32 18.58
N GLY A 284 -6.87 6.28 19.16
CA GLY A 284 -6.37 5.11 18.44
C GLY A 284 -7.42 4.43 17.57
N GLN A 285 -8.71 4.52 17.95
CA GLN A 285 -9.80 3.96 17.15
C GLN A 285 -10.01 4.70 15.82
N ASN A 286 -9.46 5.92 15.70
CA ASN A 286 -9.47 6.67 14.44
C ASN A 286 -8.35 6.25 13.49
N ILE A 287 -7.43 5.34 13.87
CA ILE A 287 -6.46 4.79 12.93
C ILE A 287 -7.16 3.76 12.02
N PRO A 288 -7.33 4.03 10.72
CA PRO A 288 -7.86 3.07 9.78
C PRO A 288 -6.96 1.84 9.67
N PHE A 289 -7.57 0.66 9.61
CA PHE A 289 -6.90 -0.58 9.29
C PHE A 289 -7.31 -1.04 7.89
N ILE A 290 -6.36 -1.27 7.00
CA ILE A 290 -6.61 -1.66 5.60
C ILE A 290 -5.86 -2.96 5.32
N ASP A 291 -6.60 -4.04 5.12
CA ASP A 291 -6.09 -5.35 4.73
C ASP A 291 -6.38 -5.64 3.25
N ALA A 292 -5.77 -6.65 2.69
CA ALA A 292 -6.09 -7.16 1.36
C ALA A 292 -6.14 -8.69 1.37
N TYR A 293 -6.99 -9.28 0.51
CA TYR A 293 -7.04 -10.73 0.36
C TYR A 293 -5.68 -11.28 -0.07
N ILE A 294 -5.36 -12.48 0.38
CA ILE A 294 -4.27 -13.25 -0.21
C ILE A 294 -4.77 -13.96 -1.48
N TYR A 295 -3.83 -14.35 -2.32
CA TYR A 295 -4.13 -14.99 -3.60
C TYR A 295 -4.90 -16.30 -3.45
N ASP A 296 -6.03 -16.41 -4.12
CA ASP A 296 -6.95 -17.55 -4.12
C ASP A 296 -7.18 -18.17 -5.51
N GLY A 297 -6.45 -17.72 -6.52
CA GLY A 297 -6.63 -18.13 -7.90
C GLY A 297 -6.00 -19.47 -8.27
N PRO A 298 -6.04 -19.85 -9.56
CA PRO A 298 -5.48 -21.08 -10.07
C PRO A 298 -4.02 -21.28 -9.65
N ARG A 299 -3.69 -22.51 -9.22
CA ARG A 299 -2.36 -22.90 -8.71
C ARG A 299 -1.94 -22.20 -7.42
N SER A 300 -2.87 -21.54 -6.71
CA SER A 300 -2.57 -21.08 -5.37
C SER A 300 -2.06 -22.23 -4.50
N PRO A 301 -0.91 -22.08 -3.85
CA PRO A 301 -0.40 -23.12 -2.93
C PRO A 301 -1.24 -23.21 -1.64
N TYR A 302 -2.19 -22.28 -1.45
CA TYR A 302 -3.04 -22.18 -0.26
C TYR A 302 -4.42 -22.83 -0.45
N GLY A 303 -4.72 -23.27 -1.65
CA GLY A 303 -6.00 -23.86 -2.04
C GLY A 303 -6.46 -23.26 -3.35
N ALA A 304 -6.19 -23.96 -4.47
CA ALA A 304 -6.60 -23.51 -5.79
C ALA A 304 -8.12 -23.56 -5.91
N ASP A 305 -8.66 -22.56 -6.58
CA ASP A 305 -10.06 -22.47 -6.98
C ASP A 305 -11.08 -22.53 -5.80
N GLN A 306 -10.71 -22.01 -4.63
CA GLN A 306 -11.61 -21.95 -3.47
C GLN A 306 -11.53 -20.60 -2.78
N ASP A 307 -12.66 -20.13 -2.25
CA ASP A 307 -12.71 -19.06 -1.28
C ASP A 307 -11.91 -19.45 -0.03
N LEU A 308 -10.75 -18.85 0.15
CA LEU A 308 -9.88 -19.18 1.28
C LEU A 308 -10.54 -18.79 2.62
N THR A 309 -10.39 -19.66 3.61
CA THR A 309 -10.90 -19.42 4.96
C THR A 309 -10.37 -18.08 5.51
N VAL A 310 -9.10 -17.78 5.29
CA VAL A 310 -8.49 -16.53 5.75
C VAL A 310 -9.12 -15.31 5.10
N ASN A 311 -9.47 -15.34 3.80
CA ASN A 311 -10.11 -14.22 3.12
C ASN A 311 -11.51 -13.93 3.69
N LYS A 312 -12.30 -14.98 4.01
CA LYS A 312 -13.57 -14.85 4.74
C LYS A 312 -13.40 -14.27 6.14
N GLN A 313 -12.31 -14.61 6.82
CA GLN A 313 -11.97 -14.05 8.13
C GLN A 313 -11.57 -12.57 8.04
N LYS A 314 -10.97 -12.13 6.93
CA LYS A 314 -10.68 -10.72 6.67
C LYS A 314 -11.95 -9.91 6.45
N ASP A 315 -12.95 -10.45 5.72
CA ASP A 315 -14.27 -9.84 5.59
C ASP A 315 -14.95 -9.69 6.95
N GLN A 316 -14.90 -10.74 7.78
CA GLN A 316 -15.45 -10.67 9.13
C GLN A 316 -14.83 -9.52 9.92
N LEU A 317 -13.51 -9.39 9.92
CA LEU A 317 -12.81 -8.34 10.65
C LEU A 317 -13.15 -6.93 10.10
N ALA A 318 -13.32 -6.79 8.78
CA ALA A 318 -13.72 -5.53 8.17
C ALA A 318 -15.15 -5.11 8.55
N GLN A 319 -16.03 -6.07 8.89
CA GLN A 319 -17.40 -5.81 9.34
C GLN A 319 -17.51 -5.49 10.83
N GLU A 320 -16.51 -5.84 11.63
CA GLU A 320 -16.54 -5.66 13.09
C GLU A 320 -16.40 -4.20 13.55
N LYS A 321 -15.72 -3.36 12.72
CA LYS A 321 -15.48 -1.95 13.05
C LYS A 321 -15.52 -1.07 11.79
N GLU A 322 -16.02 0.14 11.95
CA GLU A 322 -16.18 1.12 10.86
C GLU A 322 -14.86 1.46 10.16
N ASN A 323 -13.75 1.55 10.91
CA ASN A 323 -12.43 1.91 10.38
C ASN A 323 -11.58 0.68 9.99
N ASN A 324 -12.18 -0.48 9.82
CA ASN A 324 -11.55 -1.66 9.25
C ASN A 324 -12.00 -1.83 7.79
N TYR A 325 -11.05 -1.93 6.89
CA TYR A 325 -11.30 -2.07 5.45
C TYR A 325 -10.58 -3.31 4.92
N VAL A 326 -11.15 -3.92 3.89
CA VAL A 326 -10.52 -5.00 3.16
C VAL A 326 -10.60 -4.75 1.66
N ILE A 327 -9.48 -4.92 0.98
CA ILE A 327 -9.36 -4.86 -0.47
C ILE A 327 -9.59 -6.28 -0.99
N ASN A 328 -10.64 -6.45 -1.77
CA ASN A 328 -10.94 -7.72 -2.38
C ASN A 328 -10.14 -7.89 -3.67
N THR A 329 -9.09 -8.69 -3.60
CA THR A 329 -8.20 -9.03 -4.71
C THR A 329 -8.44 -10.44 -5.26
N SER A 330 -9.58 -11.07 -4.89
CA SER A 330 -9.92 -12.43 -5.26
C SER A 330 -9.88 -12.68 -6.77
N TYR A 331 -9.34 -13.81 -7.15
CA TYR A 331 -9.41 -14.33 -8.51
C TYR A 331 -10.81 -14.85 -8.84
N HIS A 332 -11.53 -15.35 -7.82
CA HIS A 332 -12.90 -15.89 -7.93
C HIS A 332 -13.93 -14.86 -7.48
N HIS A 333 -14.64 -14.30 -8.40
CA HIS A 333 -15.68 -13.33 -8.09
C HIS A 333 -16.99 -13.65 -8.80
N GLU A 334 -18.08 -13.81 -8.00
CA GLU A 334 -19.42 -14.18 -8.50
C GLU A 334 -20.33 -13.01 -8.86
N ASP A 335 -20.08 -11.79 -8.41
CA ASP A 335 -21.05 -10.70 -8.43
C ASP A 335 -20.85 -9.65 -9.53
N GLY A 336 -20.20 -10.02 -10.64
CA GLY A 336 -20.12 -9.19 -11.86
C GLY A 336 -19.38 -7.85 -11.70
N GLN A 337 -18.86 -7.53 -10.52
CA GLN A 337 -17.99 -6.39 -10.36
C GLN A 337 -16.58 -6.77 -10.81
N GLU A 338 -15.96 -5.98 -11.66
CA GLU A 338 -14.56 -6.14 -12.01
C GLU A 338 -13.72 -5.91 -10.78
N LYS A 339 -13.22 -7.01 -10.27
CA LYS A 339 -12.36 -6.99 -9.12
C LYS A 339 -10.92 -7.15 -9.57
N MET A 340 -10.06 -6.57 -8.80
CA MET A 340 -8.65 -6.56 -9.05
C MET A 340 -8.10 -7.97 -8.87
N LYS A 341 -8.25 -8.81 -9.91
CA LYS A 341 -7.66 -10.16 -9.94
C LYS A 341 -6.14 -10.03 -9.93
N LEU A 342 -5.51 -10.24 -8.79
CA LEU A 342 -4.06 -10.34 -8.71
C LEU A 342 -3.59 -11.74 -9.08
N ASN A 343 -2.42 -11.85 -9.65
CA ASN A 343 -1.85 -13.11 -10.11
C ASN A 343 -0.42 -13.32 -9.59
N ILE A 344 -0.15 -14.54 -9.12
CA ILE A 344 1.19 -14.98 -8.68
C ILE A 344 1.84 -15.95 -9.65
N ASN A 345 1.21 -16.27 -10.79
CA ASN A 345 1.66 -17.37 -11.64
C ASN A 345 2.88 -17.00 -12.51
N PRO A 346 4.02 -17.71 -12.37
CA PRO A 346 5.21 -17.51 -13.19
C PRO A 346 5.11 -18.10 -14.61
N ASP A 347 4.13 -18.99 -14.88
CA ASP A 347 4.10 -19.80 -16.10
C ASP A 347 3.50 -19.12 -17.33
N SER A 348 3.12 -17.85 -17.26
CA SER A 348 2.43 -17.21 -18.39
C SER A 348 3.33 -16.84 -19.56
N GLY A 349 4.63 -17.15 -19.50
CA GLY A 349 5.59 -16.75 -20.56
C GLY A 349 5.64 -15.24 -20.79
N ASP A 350 4.80 -14.53 -20.06
CA ASP A 350 4.66 -13.08 -20.11
C ASP A 350 5.75 -12.43 -19.26
N VAL A 351 6.18 -11.31 -19.71
CA VAL A 351 7.28 -10.44 -19.34
C VAL A 351 7.20 -9.90 -17.89
N GLU A 352 6.45 -10.54 -17.03
CA GLU A 352 6.03 -10.05 -15.73
C GLU A 352 6.65 -10.87 -14.60
N GLY A 353 7.85 -10.54 -14.23
CA GLY A 353 8.64 -11.21 -13.21
C GLY A 353 7.95 -11.71 -11.96
N GLY A 354 7.69 -13.01 -11.92
CA GLY A 354 7.40 -13.76 -10.71
C GLY A 354 8.55 -14.70 -10.41
N VAL A 355 8.94 -14.83 -9.15
CA VAL A 355 10.05 -15.70 -8.75
C VAL A 355 9.59 -17.12 -8.36
N ASP A 356 8.31 -17.27 -8.01
CA ASP A 356 7.75 -18.54 -7.52
C ASP A 356 6.20 -18.52 -7.51
N ASN A 357 5.60 -19.54 -6.92
CA ASN A 357 4.15 -19.69 -6.79
C ASN A 357 3.55 -19.02 -5.53
N TYR A 358 4.32 -18.22 -4.80
CA TYR A 358 3.90 -17.62 -3.53
C TYR A 358 3.80 -16.10 -3.60
N HIS A 359 4.53 -15.47 -4.54
CA HIS A 359 4.69 -14.02 -4.57
C HIS A 359 4.07 -13.42 -5.83
N TYR A 360 3.53 -12.20 -5.70
CA TYR A 360 2.92 -11.49 -6.81
C TYR A 360 3.95 -11.21 -7.91
N LYS A 361 3.49 -11.20 -9.14
CA LYS A 361 4.23 -10.65 -10.27
C LYS A 361 4.42 -9.14 -10.12
N THR A 362 5.39 -8.59 -10.80
CA THR A 362 5.71 -7.15 -10.77
C THR A 362 4.48 -6.28 -11.04
N TYR A 363 3.75 -6.58 -12.12
CA TYR A 363 2.53 -5.89 -12.49
C TYR A 363 1.47 -5.93 -11.36
N ASP A 364 1.23 -7.09 -10.78
CA ASP A 364 0.22 -7.28 -9.74
C ASP A 364 0.66 -6.72 -8.38
N CYS A 365 1.96 -6.72 -8.08
CA CYS A 365 2.51 -6.08 -6.89
C CYS A 365 2.31 -4.55 -6.93
N VAL A 366 2.54 -3.92 -8.10
CA VAL A 366 2.26 -2.48 -8.30
C VAL A 366 0.76 -2.21 -8.14
N ARG A 367 -0.11 -3.03 -8.75
CA ARG A 367 -1.57 -2.89 -8.62
C ARG A 367 -2.05 -3.03 -7.18
N LEU A 368 -1.48 -3.93 -6.40
CA LEU A 368 -1.79 -4.06 -4.97
C LEU A 368 -1.48 -2.76 -4.23
N GLY A 369 -0.33 -2.15 -4.49
CA GLY A 369 0.02 -0.85 -3.92
C GLY A 369 -0.95 0.26 -4.31
N MET A 370 -1.30 0.32 -5.61
CA MET A 370 -2.31 1.28 -6.10
C MET A 370 -3.69 1.07 -5.44
N ALA A 371 -4.07 -0.18 -5.17
CA ALA A 371 -5.34 -0.47 -4.51
C ALA A 371 -5.37 0.00 -3.05
N TYR A 372 -4.27 -0.11 -2.32
CA TYR A 372 -4.16 0.51 -1.00
C TYR A 372 -4.32 2.03 -1.08
N ALA A 373 -3.65 2.69 -2.04
CA ALA A 373 -3.78 4.13 -2.23
C ALA A 373 -5.22 4.54 -2.58
N ASN A 374 -5.87 3.82 -3.49
CA ASN A 374 -7.25 4.09 -3.87
C ASN A 374 -8.21 3.93 -2.69
N MET A 375 -8.02 2.91 -1.83
CA MET A 375 -8.80 2.74 -0.61
C MET A 375 -8.60 3.93 0.34
N ILE A 376 -7.37 4.42 0.50
CA ILE A 376 -7.04 5.60 1.30
C ILE A 376 -7.79 6.83 0.79
N ILE A 377 -7.82 7.04 -0.53
CA ILE A 377 -8.48 8.17 -1.17
C ILE A 377 -10.01 8.03 -1.08
N ASP A 378 -10.56 6.88 -1.46
CA ASP A 378 -12.01 6.62 -1.49
C ASP A 378 -12.65 6.74 -0.08
N LYS A 379 -11.88 6.51 0.96
CA LYS A 379 -12.32 6.63 2.35
C LYS A 379 -11.97 7.97 2.99
N ASN A 380 -11.43 8.93 2.21
CA ASN A 380 -10.98 10.26 2.67
C ASN A 380 -10.01 10.18 3.88
N ILE A 381 -9.16 9.15 3.92
CA ILE A 381 -8.26 8.88 5.07
C ILE A 381 -7.19 9.98 5.20
N LEU A 382 -6.81 10.61 4.11
CA LEU A 382 -5.84 11.71 4.13
C LEU A 382 -6.37 12.95 4.89
N ASP A 383 -7.69 13.12 4.93
CA ASP A 383 -8.36 14.27 5.55
C ASP A 383 -8.66 14.09 7.04
N LEU A 384 -8.41 12.90 7.63
CA LEU A 384 -8.67 12.57 9.03
C LEU A 384 -7.84 13.38 10.02
#